data_c90f7eaf1bab7fb0849e1058fc17f221
#
_entry.id   c90f7eaf1bab7fb0849e1058fc17f221
#
_cell.length_a   1.000
_cell.length_b   1.000
_cell.length_c   1.000
_cell.angle_alpha   90.00
_cell.angle_beta   90.00
_cell.angle_gamma   90.00
#
_symmetry.space_group_name_H-M   'P 1'
#
loop_
_entity.id
_entity.type
_entity.pdbx_description
1 polymer ?
#
loop_
_entity_poly.entity_id
_entity_poly.type
_entity_poly.pdbx_seq_one_letter_code
_entity_poly.pdbx_strand_id
1 'polypeptide(L)'
;MAASLSATAMAQEKFELGKPGDDNYRYLDEYQALKEYIDYEKYPNFKLGGGTTVNEYLSNPVYRNMINSNFTETVAGNAMKMSSCVDANGNMNFSTVKKYVQTATEAGLNVYGHTLAWHSQQANGWLLKLLADRPDPSAEVEFAEIASKDFRSAQNIGWHSDEAQYGYSVEYDKNDGLIVHCTKKNTNSWDVQFLAMENIALEEGKTYKMTMTVKGTTAGNLHSKLGDWNNGQYPNIPFTTEWQDVEVSYKAIVANSFFMLQCGDFVGDIYIKNIKFEGDKRKSIPLTAEERHDTLVYAMDKWIKGMMEACDGRVKAWDLVNEAIAGDGNDGEGNYELQHSEGYKSGTWDVGGSAFYWQDYMGDLEYVRQACRLARKYGPEDIKLFINDYNLESDWDNNKKLKSLINWIKKWEADGVTKIDGIGTQMHISCFENATNQNKIKKHITQMFQLMAQSGKLVRVSEMDMGYVRGSNRWGSSVKTSDMTEAEHKKMADMYEWIVQEYFRLIPVEQQWGICQWCTTDSPSNSGWRGGEPVGLWDLDYYRKHTYAGWVRGLNGGEPTAIEGVEADKATNTSKGIYRLDGKRLSATSLDALEALPHGIYIVDGKKVIK
;
A
#
# COMPACT_ATOMS: atom_id res chain seq x y z
N MET A 1 -23.30 -41.82 33.45
CA MET A 1 -24.05 -40.62 33.00
C MET A 1 -23.10 -39.81 32.14
N ALA A 2 -23.24 -39.92 30.83
CA ALA A 2 -22.49 -39.13 29.87
C ALA A 2 -23.31 -37.89 29.55
N ALA A 3 -22.83 -36.72 29.92
CA ALA A 3 -23.45 -35.44 29.56
C ALA A 3 -23.06 -35.10 28.13
N SER A 4 -24.03 -35.20 27.22
CA SER A 4 -23.90 -34.68 25.85
C SER A 4 -23.93 -33.15 25.89
N LEU A 5 -22.79 -32.52 25.67
CA LEU A 5 -22.72 -31.12 25.31
C LEU A 5 -23.24 -30.95 23.87
N SER A 6 -24.48 -30.56 23.74
CA SER A 6 -25.02 -30.04 22.48
C SER A 6 -24.38 -28.66 22.24
N ALA A 7 -23.42 -28.59 21.34
CA ALA A 7 -22.99 -27.34 20.76
C ALA A 7 -24.16 -26.81 19.92
N THR A 8 -24.88 -25.82 20.45
CA THR A 8 -25.76 -24.99 19.64
C THR A 8 -24.89 -24.23 18.66
N ALA A 9 -24.92 -24.65 17.41
CA ALA A 9 -24.43 -23.83 16.32
C ALA A 9 -25.21 -22.51 16.37
N MET A 10 -24.58 -21.44 16.83
CA MET A 10 -25.11 -20.10 16.68
C MET A 10 -25.28 -19.88 15.20
N ALA A 11 -26.51 -19.77 14.73
CA ALA A 11 -26.79 -19.35 13.37
C ALA A 11 -26.02 -18.01 13.15
N GLN A 12 -25.13 -18.00 12.19
CA GLN A 12 -24.39 -16.82 11.84
C GLN A 12 -25.40 -15.79 11.34
N GLU A 13 -25.64 -14.73 12.11
CA GLU A 13 -26.54 -13.66 11.70
C GLU A 13 -26.05 -13.17 10.32
N LYS A 14 -26.98 -13.06 9.35
CA LYS A 14 -26.72 -12.43 8.07
C LYS A 14 -26.42 -10.94 8.32
N PHE A 15 -25.16 -10.56 8.27
CA PHE A 15 -24.72 -9.17 8.43
C PHE A 15 -24.73 -8.37 7.14
N GLU A 16 -25.24 -8.92 6.07
CA GLU A 16 -25.38 -8.20 4.81
C GLU A 16 -26.69 -7.45 4.82
N LEU A 17 -26.55 -6.14 4.86
CA LEU A 17 -27.69 -5.22 4.86
C LEU A 17 -28.22 -5.11 3.41
N GLY A 18 -29.47 -5.47 3.19
CA GLY A 18 -30.17 -5.12 1.95
C GLY A 18 -30.31 -3.61 1.85
N LYS A 19 -30.01 -3.03 0.69
CA LYS A 19 -30.10 -1.58 0.47
C LYS A 19 -31.56 -1.15 0.58
N PRO A 20 -31.96 -0.36 1.59
CA PRO A 20 -33.36 -0.06 1.83
C PRO A 20 -33.94 0.76 0.67
N GLY A 21 -35.06 0.29 0.10
CA GLY A 21 -35.90 1.08 -0.81
C GLY A 21 -35.41 1.22 -2.25
N ASP A 22 -34.32 0.54 -2.68
CA ASP A 22 -33.87 0.56 -4.05
C ASP A 22 -34.12 -0.78 -4.75
N ASP A 23 -35.17 -0.83 -5.57
CA ASP A 23 -35.59 -2.04 -6.28
C ASP A 23 -34.53 -2.55 -7.27
N ASN A 24 -33.62 -1.68 -7.75
CA ASN A 24 -32.55 -2.05 -8.67
C ASN A 24 -31.46 -2.93 -8.03
N TYR A 25 -31.35 -2.90 -6.69
CA TYR A 25 -30.35 -3.65 -5.94
C TYR A 25 -30.93 -4.83 -5.16
N ARG A 26 -32.27 -4.94 -5.08
CA ARG A 26 -32.95 -5.99 -4.27
C ARG A 26 -32.57 -7.41 -4.68
N TYR A 27 -32.31 -7.66 -5.95
CA TYR A 27 -31.88 -8.97 -6.44
C TYR A 27 -30.53 -9.42 -5.85
N LEU A 28 -29.68 -8.49 -5.41
CA LEU A 28 -28.38 -8.81 -4.79
C LEU A 28 -28.52 -9.48 -3.43
N ASP A 29 -29.65 -9.24 -2.73
CA ASP A 29 -29.92 -9.82 -1.41
C ASP A 29 -30.25 -11.32 -1.50
N GLU A 30 -30.61 -11.80 -2.70
CA GLU A 30 -30.94 -13.21 -2.94
C GLU A 30 -29.69 -14.09 -3.11
N TYR A 31 -28.52 -13.49 -3.35
CA TYR A 31 -27.28 -14.24 -3.51
C TYR A 31 -26.77 -14.79 -2.17
N GLN A 32 -26.19 -16.00 -2.23
CA GLN A 32 -25.39 -16.55 -1.16
C GLN A 32 -24.06 -15.80 -1.01
N ALA A 33 -23.26 -16.15 0.01
CA ALA A 33 -21.90 -15.67 0.14
C ALA A 33 -21.04 -16.14 -1.04
N LEU A 34 -20.08 -15.33 -1.49
CA LEU A 34 -19.26 -15.61 -2.69
C LEU A 34 -18.59 -17.00 -2.65
N LYS A 35 -18.05 -17.40 -1.50
CA LYS A 35 -17.36 -18.68 -1.34
C LYS A 35 -18.29 -19.90 -1.53
N GLU A 36 -19.60 -19.73 -1.40
CA GLU A 36 -20.58 -20.81 -1.58
C GLU A 36 -20.82 -21.19 -3.07
N TYR A 37 -20.32 -20.36 -4.00
CA TYR A 37 -20.40 -20.61 -5.44
C TYR A 37 -19.19 -21.36 -6.00
N ILE A 38 -18.24 -21.76 -5.17
CA ILE A 38 -17.03 -22.46 -5.59
C ILE A 38 -17.19 -23.97 -5.36
N ASP A 39 -17.01 -24.73 -6.41
CA ASP A 39 -16.92 -26.19 -6.34
C ASP A 39 -15.50 -26.59 -5.87
N TYR A 40 -15.31 -26.74 -4.57
CA TYR A 40 -14.03 -27.13 -3.97
C TYR A 40 -13.63 -28.58 -4.23
N GLU A 41 -14.55 -29.45 -4.66
CA GLU A 41 -14.20 -30.80 -5.13
C GLU A 41 -13.48 -30.72 -6.49
N LYS A 42 -13.94 -29.82 -7.34
CA LYS A 42 -13.34 -29.56 -8.65
C LYS A 42 -12.10 -28.68 -8.56
N TYR A 43 -12.08 -27.69 -7.66
CA TYR A 43 -11.02 -26.69 -7.51
C TYR A 43 -10.39 -26.70 -6.12
N PRO A 44 -9.75 -27.81 -5.68
CA PRO A 44 -9.36 -28.01 -4.28
C PRO A 44 -8.30 -27.03 -3.76
N ASN A 45 -7.50 -26.45 -4.65
CA ASN A 45 -6.44 -25.50 -4.29
C ASN A 45 -6.88 -24.03 -4.42
N PHE A 46 -8.02 -23.78 -5.07
CA PHE A 46 -8.47 -22.43 -5.34
C PHE A 46 -8.87 -21.70 -4.04
N LYS A 47 -8.41 -20.46 -3.92
CA LYS A 47 -8.72 -19.56 -2.82
C LYS A 47 -9.37 -18.30 -3.34
N LEU A 48 -10.51 -17.95 -2.75
CA LEU A 48 -11.15 -16.66 -2.96
C LEU A 48 -10.65 -15.69 -1.92
N GLY A 49 -9.84 -14.72 -2.35
CA GLY A 49 -9.18 -13.76 -1.48
C GLY A 49 -9.91 -12.42 -1.38
N GLY A 50 -9.83 -11.78 -0.20
CA GLY A 50 -10.24 -10.40 0.01
C GLY A 50 -9.14 -9.58 0.67
N GLY A 51 -8.79 -8.44 0.07
CA GLY A 51 -7.89 -7.47 0.68
C GLY A 51 -8.53 -6.81 1.90
N THR A 52 -7.77 -6.62 2.97
CA THR A 52 -8.31 -6.09 4.23
C THR A 52 -7.53 -4.89 4.76
N THR A 53 -8.26 -3.90 5.24
CA THR A 53 -7.75 -2.89 6.16
C THR A 53 -7.71 -3.51 7.56
N VAL A 54 -6.53 -3.93 8.00
CA VAL A 54 -6.36 -4.74 9.21
C VAL A 54 -6.95 -4.10 10.46
N ASN A 55 -6.78 -2.79 10.66
CA ASN A 55 -7.34 -2.10 11.82
C ASN A 55 -8.88 -2.17 11.81
N GLU A 56 -9.49 -2.01 10.65
CA GLU A 56 -10.94 -2.12 10.50
C GLU A 56 -11.41 -3.57 10.71
N TYR A 57 -10.73 -4.55 10.13
CA TYR A 57 -11.02 -5.96 10.34
C TYR A 57 -10.98 -6.36 11.83
N LEU A 58 -10.03 -5.82 12.60
CA LEU A 58 -9.88 -6.10 14.01
C LEU A 58 -10.91 -5.36 14.90
N SER A 59 -11.39 -4.19 14.49
CA SER A 59 -12.24 -3.31 15.30
C SER A 59 -13.71 -3.25 14.88
N ASN A 60 -14.02 -3.45 13.58
CA ASN A 60 -15.37 -3.35 13.04
C ASN A 60 -15.98 -4.76 12.80
N PRO A 61 -16.96 -5.19 13.62
CA PRO A 61 -17.59 -6.50 13.46
C PRO A 61 -18.31 -6.68 12.12
N VAL A 62 -18.92 -5.62 11.56
CA VAL A 62 -19.64 -5.67 10.27
C VAL A 62 -18.66 -5.97 9.15
N TYR A 63 -17.58 -5.20 9.06
CA TYR A 63 -16.53 -5.41 8.07
C TYR A 63 -15.89 -6.80 8.20
N ARG A 64 -15.55 -7.21 9.43
CA ARG A 64 -14.97 -8.53 9.69
C ARG A 64 -15.91 -9.67 9.26
N ASN A 65 -17.21 -9.56 9.56
CA ASN A 65 -18.18 -10.58 9.17
C ASN A 65 -18.39 -10.63 7.66
N MET A 66 -18.40 -9.48 6.98
CA MET A 66 -18.44 -9.39 5.53
C MET A 66 -17.25 -10.17 4.90
N ILE A 67 -16.05 -9.96 5.40
CA ILE A 67 -14.85 -10.69 4.92
C ILE A 67 -14.98 -12.18 5.24
N ASN A 68 -15.25 -12.55 6.49
CA ASN A 68 -15.30 -13.95 6.92
C ASN A 68 -16.38 -14.77 6.22
N SER A 69 -17.52 -14.14 5.88
CA SER A 69 -18.63 -14.82 5.22
C SER A 69 -18.37 -15.09 3.74
N ASN A 70 -17.68 -14.18 3.05
CA ASN A 70 -17.58 -14.21 1.60
C ASN A 70 -16.27 -14.81 1.07
N PHE A 71 -15.20 -14.79 1.84
CA PHE A 71 -13.87 -15.18 1.37
C PHE A 71 -13.34 -16.43 2.09
N THR A 72 -12.40 -17.12 1.45
CA THR A 72 -11.65 -18.24 2.04
C THR A 72 -10.22 -17.86 2.38
N GLU A 73 -9.79 -16.69 1.89
CA GLU A 73 -8.45 -16.14 2.13
C GLU A 73 -8.54 -14.62 2.35
N THR A 74 -7.63 -14.08 3.13
CA THR A 74 -7.51 -12.64 3.34
C THR A 74 -6.06 -12.18 3.23
N VAL A 75 -5.86 -10.94 2.78
CA VAL A 75 -4.55 -10.30 2.60
C VAL A 75 -4.53 -8.97 3.33
N ALA A 76 -3.51 -8.73 4.14
CA ALA A 76 -3.31 -7.44 4.79
C ALA A 76 -2.82 -6.39 3.80
N GLY A 77 -3.56 -5.31 3.58
CA GLY A 77 -3.16 -4.25 2.64
C GLY A 77 -1.82 -3.59 3.00
N ASN A 78 -1.55 -3.36 4.29
CA ASN A 78 -0.31 -2.71 4.73
C ASN A 78 0.35 -3.35 5.96
N ALA A 79 -0.41 -3.98 6.84
CA ALA A 79 0.07 -4.35 8.19
C ALA A 79 1.22 -5.36 8.21
N MET A 80 1.43 -6.12 7.12
CA MET A 80 2.50 -7.11 6.98
C MET A 80 3.67 -6.61 6.12
N LYS A 81 3.71 -5.34 5.74
CA LYS A 81 4.84 -4.69 5.05
C LYS A 81 5.90 -4.25 6.05
N MET A 82 7.16 -4.19 5.61
CA MET A 82 8.29 -3.88 6.49
C MET A 82 8.12 -2.54 7.21
N SER A 83 7.72 -1.48 6.50
CA SER A 83 7.53 -0.15 7.09
C SER A 83 6.46 -0.09 8.18
N SER A 84 5.52 -1.03 8.20
CA SER A 84 4.49 -1.13 9.25
C SER A 84 4.96 -1.85 10.52
N CYS A 85 6.07 -2.58 10.42
CA CYS A 85 6.57 -3.43 11.49
C CYS A 85 7.94 -3.00 12.03
N VAL A 86 8.70 -2.20 11.29
CA VAL A 86 10.10 -1.85 11.62
C VAL A 86 10.26 -0.34 11.64
N ASP A 87 10.73 0.19 12.76
CA ASP A 87 10.99 1.62 12.91
C ASP A 87 12.36 2.04 12.32
N ALA A 88 12.64 3.34 12.29
CA ALA A 88 13.90 3.90 11.77
C ALA A 88 15.16 3.48 12.57
N ASN A 89 15.00 2.85 13.73
CA ASN A 89 16.09 2.30 14.54
C ASN A 89 16.23 0.79 14.43
N GLY A 90 15.36 0.13 13.62
CA GLY A 90 15.35 -1.32 13.44
C GLY A 90 14.70 -2.09 14.58
N ASN A 91 13.91 -1.42 15.43
CA ASN A 91 13.05 -2.09 16.39
C ASN A 91 11.84 -2.67 15.64
N MET A 92 11.50 -3.90 15.94
CA MET A 92 10.44 -4.63 15.26
C MET A 92 9.24 -4.85 16.17
N ASN A 93 8.04 -4.51 15.67
CA ASN A 93 6.78 -4.72 16.37
C ASN A 93 5.79 -5.46 15.48
N PHE A 94 5.54 -6.71 15.78
CA PHE A 94 4.62 -7.58 15.05
C PHE A 94 3.29 -7.81 15.78
N SER A 95 2.94 -7.00 16.78
CA SER A 95 1.72 -7.21 17.59
C SER A 95 0.45 -7.21 16.75
N THR A 96 0.33 -6.28 15.80
CA THR A 96 -0.80 -6.20 14.87
C THR A 96 -0.85 -7.40 13.94
N VAL A 97 0.30 -7.85 13.42
CA VAL A 97 0.40 -9.06 12.57
C VAL A 97 -0.09 -10.28 13.33
N LYS A 98 0.43 -10.52 14.55
CA LYS A 98 0.03 -11.66 15.39
C LYS A 98 -1.47 -11.68 15.61
N LYS A 99 -2.05 -10.53 16.02
CA LYS A 99 -3.48 -10.42 16.29
C LYS A 99 -4.31 -10.66 15.03
N TYR A 100 -3.91 -10.10 13.89
CA TYR A 100 -4.60 -10.27 12.62
C TYR A 100 -4.58 -11.72 12.14
N VAL A 101 -3.40 -12.32 12.06
CA VAL A 101 -3.21 -13.71 11.63
C VAL A 101 -4.02 -14.67 12.52
N GLN A 102 -3.94 -14.49 13.84
CA GLN A 102 -4.71 -15.29 14.77
C GLN A 102 -6.22 -15.13 14.54
N THR A 103 -6.73 -13.89 14.50
CA THR A 103 -8.17 -13.63 14.35
C THR A 103 -8.72 -14.19 13.03
N ALA A 104 -7.98 -14.03 11.93
CA ALA A 104 -8.40 -14.51 10.62
C ALA A 104 -8.40 -16.04 10.54
N THR A 105 -7.33 -16.69 11.05
CA THR A 105 -7.23 -18.16 11.00
C THR A 105 -8.19 -18.85 11.96
N GLU A 106 -8.49 -18.26 13.12
CA GLU A 106 -9.53 -18.75 14.04
C GLU A 106 -10.93 -18.63 13.43
N ALA A 107 -11.15 -17.68 12.51
CA ALA A 107 -12.38 -17.56 11.74
C ALA A 107 -12.44 -18.51 10.52
N GLY A 108 -11.41 -19.33 10.31
CA GLY A 108 -11.34 -20.30 9.20
C GLY A 108 -10.79 -19.74 7.89
N LEU A 109 -10.26 -18.53 7.88
CA LEU A 109 -9.63 -17.95 6.70
C LEU A 109 -8.17 -18.39 6.57
N ASN A 110 -7.70 -18.59 5.34
CA ASN A 110 -6.28 -18.55 5.04
C ASN A 110 -5.79 -17.10 5.08
N VAL A 111 -4.55 -16.89 5.50
CA VAL A 111 -3.89 -15.60 5.38
C VAL A 111 -2.79 -15.72 4.33
N TYR A 112 -2.82 -14.83 3.36
CA TYR A 112 -1.76 -14.69 2.36
C TYR A 112 -0.87 -13.53 2.75
N GLY A 113 0.44 -13.76 2.82
CA GLY A 113 1.42 -12.77 3.27
C GLY A 113 1.83 -11.81 2.16
N HIS A 114 1.78 -10.52 2.42
CA HIS A 114 2.17 -9.45 1.49
C HIS A 114 2.93 -8.36 2.25
N THR A 115 4.23 -8.16 2.02
CA THR A 115 5.21 -8.86 1.18
C THR A 115 6.56 -8.94 1.91
N LEU A 116 7.42 -9.93 1.60
CA LEU A 116 8.71 -10.09 2.31
C LEU A 116 9.78 -9.13 1.79
N ALA A 117 9.89 -8.94 0.47
CA ALA A 117 10.83 -7.99 -0.14
C ALA A 117 10.13 -7.16 -1.23
N TRP A 118 10.37 -5.86 -1.18
CA TRP A 118 9.84 -4.89 -2.13
C TRP A 118 10.77 -3.67 -2.14
N HIS A 119 10.72 -2.83 -3.15
CA HIS A 119 11.46 -1.55 -3.15
C HIS A 119 10.69 -0.44 -2.44
N SER A 120 9.36 -0.52 -2.34
CA SER A 120 8.50 0.44 -1.67
C SER A 120 8.11 -0.01 -0.26
N GLN A 121 7.68 0.91 0.58
CA GLN A 121 7.21 0.66 1.95
C GLN A 121 8.17 -0.23 2.78
N GLN A 122 9.46 0.02 2.64
CA GLN A 122 10.53 -0.59 3.44
C GLN A 122 10.90 0.30 4.62
N ALA A 123 11.70 -0.21 5.55
CA ALA A 123 12.26 0.56 6.67
C ALA A 123 13.51 1.34 6.25
N ASN A 124 13.37 2.24 5.26
CA ASN A 124 14.49 2.94 4.61
C ASN A 124 15.43 3.60 5.62
N GLY A 125 14.89 4.30 6.62
CA GLY A 125 15.70 4.95 7.64
C GLY A 125 16.64 3.99 8.38
N TRP A 126 16.16 2.79 8.70
CA TRP A 126 16.98 1.75 9.31
C TRP A 126 18.00 1.17 8.33
N LEU A 127 17.57 0.79 7.13
CA LEU A 127 18.43 0.15 6.14
C LEU A 127 19.56 1.07 5.69
N LEU A 128 19.28 2.34 5.42
CA LEU A 128 20.29 3.33 5.06
C LEU A 128 21.26 3.63 6.23
N LYS A 129 20.75 3.63 7.46
CA LYS A 129 21.60 3.79 8.65
C LYS A 129 22.57 2.62 8.84
N LEU A 130 22.14 1.39 8.52
CA LEU A 130 23.03 0.22 8.54
C LEU A 130 24.13 0.30 7.46
N LEU A 131 23.85 0.92 6.33
CA LEU A 131 24.77 1.09 5.21
C LEU A 131 25.61 2.36 5.28
N ALA A 132 25.39 3.19 6.31
CA ALA A 132 26.16 4.41 6.49
C ALA A 132 27.64 4.15 6.73
N ASP A 133 28.48 5.05 6.24
CA ASP A 133 29.91 5.02 6.46
C ASP A 133 30.23 4.98 7.97
N ARG A 134 31.25 4.24 8.34
CA ARG A 134 31.72 4.16 9.74
C ARG A 134 32.67 5.32 10.04
N PRO A 135 32.57 5.96 11.23
CA PRO A 135 33.57 6.94 11.66
C PRO A 135 34.96 6.29 11.69
N ASP A 136 35.97 6.94 11.11
CA ASP A 136 37.36 6.49 11.25
C ASP A 136 37.85 6.81 12.67
N PRO A 137 38.11 5.81 13.51
CA PRO A 137 38.54 6.03 14.89
C PRO A 137 39.94 6.64 14.99
N SER A 138 40.73 6.59 13.91
CA SER A 138 42.09 7.15 13.84
C SER A 138 42.12 8.58 13.31
N ALA A 139 41.02 9.09 12.75
CA ALA A 139 40.95 10.45 12.23
C ALA A 139 40.85 11.48 13.38
N GLU A 140 41.62 12.56 13.27
CA GLU A 140 41.43 13.72 14.14
C GLU A 140 40.02 14.32 13.98
N VAL A 141 39.49 14.88 15.07
CA VAL A 141 38.18 15.56 15.03
C VAL A 141 38.34 16.86 14.25
N GLU A 142 37.77 16.92 13.07
CA GLU A 142 37.72 18.10 12.23
C GLU A 142 36.28 18.64 12.23
N PHE A 143 36.09 19.86 12.74
CA PHE A 143 34.80 20.56 12.64
C PHE A 143 34.76 21.38 11.35
N ALA A 144 33.71 21.20 10.59
CA ALA A 144 33.47 22.03 9.41
C ALA A 144 32.08 22.65 9.45
N GLU A 145 31.96 23.82 8.86
CA GLU A 145 30.70 24.52 8.74
C GLU A 145 29.67 23.70 7.98
N ILE A 146 28.48 23.58 8.55
CA ILE A 146 27.33 22.91 7.95
C ILE A 146 26.21 23.88 7.63
N ALA A 147 26.09 24.95 8.42
CA ALA A 147 25.13 26.02 8.19
C ALA A 147 25.65 27.30 8.84
N SER A 148 25.46 28.43 8.18
CA SER A 148 25.76 29.74 8.76
C SER A 148 24.79 30.80 8.26
N LYS A 149 24.66 31.89 9.04
CA LYS A 149 23.92 33.07 8.67
C LYS A 149 24.63 34.30 9.17
N ASP A 150 24.96 35.20 8.26
CA ASP A 150 25.51 36.52 8.57
C ASP A 150 24.43 37.57 8.36
N PHE A 151 23.92 38.13 9.48
CA PHE A 151 22.83 39.10 9.47
C PHE A 151 23.23 40.46 8.91
N ARG A 152 24.52 40.72 8.70
CA ARG A 152 24.99 41.94 8.02
C ARG A 152 24.66 41.93 6.52
N SER A 153 24.49 40.75 5.96
CA SER A 153 24.14 40.50 4.55
C SER A 153 22.77 39.86 4.37
N ALA A 154 22.43 38.84 5.18
CA ALA A 154 21.14 38.16 5.19
C ALA A 154 20.17 38.80 6.17
N GLN A 155 19.55 39.90 5.74
CA GLN A 155 18.70 40.77 6.57
C GLN A 155 17.27 40.25 6.69
N ASN A 156 17.11 39.07 7.25
CA ASN A 156 15.80 38.43 7.50
C ASN A 156 15.87 37.49 8.70
N ILE A 157 14.73 37.27 9.32
CA ILE A 157 14.44 36.16 10.24
C ILE A 157 13.23 35.37 9.70
N GLY A 158 13.03 34.17 10.19
CA GLY A 158 11.84 33.39 9.90
C GLY A 158 10.63 33.81 10.74
N TRP A 159 9.74 32.86 11.03
CA TRP A 159 8.59 33.12 11.88
C TRP A 159 9.00 33.78 13.21
N HIS A 160 8.22 34.75 13.71
CA HIS A 160 8.46 35.46 14.96
C HIS A 160 7.15 35.82 15.67
N SER A 161 7.24 36.07 16.97
CA SER A 161 6.14 36.59 17.82
C SER A 161 5.64 37.95 17.34
N ASP A 162 4.43 38.33 17.75
CA ASP A 162 3.88 39.67 17.46
C ASP A 162 4.67 40.77 18.18
N GLU A 163 5.32 41.63 17.40
CA GLU A 163 6.19 42.71 17.91
C GLU A 163 5.42 43.69 18.77
N ALA A 164 4.23 44.12 18.34
CA ALA A 164 3.42 45.12 19.06
C ALA A 164 2.87 44.52 20.36
N GLN A 165 2.44 43.30 20.36
CA GLN A 165 1.92 42.59 21.54
C GLN A 165 2.99 42.45 22.63
N TYR A 166 4.18 42.03 22.23
CA TYR A 166 5.24 41.71 23.19
C TYR A 166 6.28 42.80 23.39
N GLY A 167 6.13 43.96 22.72
CA GLY A 167 6.93 45.16 22.92
C GLY A 167 8.39 44.99 22.54
N TYR A 168 8.61 44.47 21.32
CA TYR A 168 9.92 44.41 20.72
C TYR A 168 9.84 44.80 19.24
N SER A 169 10.99 44.99 18.60
CA SER A 169 11.12 45.15 17.16
C SER A 169 12.47 44.65 16.69
N VAL A 170 12.57 44.35 15.40
CA VAL A 170 13.82 43.93 14.78
C VAL A 170 14.29 44.93 13.73
N GLU A 171 15.59 45.19 13.70
CA GLU A 171 16.26 46.04 12.74
C GLU A 171 17.53 45.36 12.22
N TYR A 172 18.04 45.79 11.08
CA TYR A 172 19.26 45.23 10.48
C TYR A 172 20.24 46.35 10.13
N ASP A 173 21.47 46.20 10.59
CA ASP A 173 22.59 47.10 10.29
C ASP A 173 23.73 46.36 9.57
N LYS A 174 24.41 47.05 8.66
CA LYS A 174 25.51 46.47 7.86
C LYS A 174 26.75 46.13 8.70
N ASN A 175 26.92 46.74 9.87
CA ASN A 175 28.08 46.50 10.73
C ASN A 175 27.70 45.61 11.92
N ASP A 176 26.51 45.83 12.47
CA ASP A 176 26.05 45.19 13.71
C ASP A 176 25.13 43.99 13.49
N GLY A 177 24.63 43.79 12.29
CA GLY A 177 23.80 42.63 11.91
C GLY A 177 22.33 42.80 12.36
N LEU A 178 21.76 41.78 12.96
CA LEU A 178 20.41 41.78 13.53
C LEU A 178 20.43 42.53 14.88
N ILE A 179 19.52 43.49 15.04
CA ILE A 179 19.30 44.22 16.27
C ILE A 179 17.89 43.92 16.75
N VAL A 180 17.76 43.41 17.98
CA VAL A 180 16.47 43.12 18.63
C VAL A 180 16.27 44.12 19.73
N HIS A 181 15.31 45.03 19.56
CA HIS A 181 14.96 46.05 20.53
C HIS A 181 13.87 45.54 21.47
N CYS A 182 14.19 45.21 22.71
CA CYS A 182 13.25 44.77 23.73
C CYS A 182 12.88 45.94 24.66
N THR A 183 11.68 46.49 24.51
CA THR A 183 11.26 47.70 25.22
C THR A 183 10.63 47.45 26.60
N LYS A 184 10.20 46.19 26.84
CA LYS A 184 9.62 45.76 28.11
C LYS A 184 10.05 44.35 28.48
N LYS A 185 10.05 44.04 29.77
CA LYS A 185 10.22 42.70 30.27
C LYS A 185 8.88 41.97 30.24
N ASN A 186 8.80 40.85 29.54
CA ASN A 186 7.64 39.96 29.52
C ASN A 186 7.75 38.91 30.64
N THR A 187 6.68 38.11 30.80
CA THR A 187 6.61 37.08 31.85
C THR A 187 7.54 35.92 31.53
N ASN A 188 7.58 35.52 30.27
CA ASN A 188 8.34 34.36 29.83
C ASN A 188 9.36 34.76 28.74
N SER A 189 10.48 34.05 28.67
CA SER A 189 11.48 34.24 27.60
C SER A 189 10.89 34.01 26.22
N TRP A 190 9.97 33.05 26.08
CA TRP A 190 9.33 32.68 24.81
C TRP A 190 8.21 33.65 24.37
N ASP A 191 7.86 34.66 25.17
CA ASP A 191 6.93 35.72 24.73
C ASP A 191 7.54 36.52 23.56
N VAL A 192 8.86 36.70 23.55
CA VAL A 192 9.61 37.19 22.39
C VAL A 192 10.49 36.08 21.86
N GLN A 193 10.11 35.51 20.70
CA GLN A 193 10.86 34.45 20.04
C GLN A 193 10.82 34.60 18.53
N PHE A 194 11.88 34.16 17.87
CA PHE A 194 12.01 34.19 16.41
C PHE A 194 12.93 33.08 15.88
N LEU A 195 12.65 32.61 14.67
CA LEU A 195 13.50 31.67 13.96
C LEU A 195 14.69 32.43 13.35
N ALA A 196 15.84 32.29 13.97
CA ALA A 196 17.08 32.90 13.47
C ALA A 196 17.59 32.20 12.22
N MET A 197 17.46 30.87 12.17
CA MET A 197 17.77 30.03 11.00
C MET A 197 16.72 28.93 10.84
N GLU A 198 16.46 28.54 9.60
CA GLU A 198 15.50 27.49 9.23
C GLU A 198 16.17 26.46 8.34
N ASN A 199 15.58 25.26 8.25
CA ASN A 199 16.01 24.18 7.37
C ASN A 199 17.49 23.79 7.54
N ILE A 200 17.94 23.68 8.79
CA ILE A 200 19.30 23.23 9.10
C ILE A 200 19.31 21.70 9.00
N ALA A 201 20.01 21.16 7.99
CA ALA A 201 20.18 19.73 7.80
C ALA A 201 21.19 19.17 8.80
N LEU A 202 20.71 18.33 9.73
CA LEU A 202 21.51 17.71 10.78
C LEU A 202 21.37 16.20 10.74
N GLU A 203 22.31 15.48 11.36
CA GLU A 203 22.18 14.05 11.62
C GLU A 203 21.71 13.84 13.06
N GLU A 204 20.55 13.18 13.23
CA GLU A 204 19.98 12.90 14.54
C GLU A 204 20.97 12.16 15.44
N GLY A 205 21.10 12.59 16.68
CA GLY A 205 22.00 12.04 17.67
C GLY A 205 23.44 12.56 17.62
N LYS A 206 23.86 13.26 16.55
CA LYS A 206 25.18 13.91 16.49
C LYS A 206 25.19 15.24 17.25
N THR A 207 26.39 15.61 17.71
CA THR A 207 26.63 16.86 18.42
C THR A 207 27.22 17.88 17.44
N TYR A 208 26.70 19.09 17.48
CA TYR A 208 27.11 20.23 16.67
C TYR A 208 27.58 21.37 17.57
N LYS A 209 28.59 22.08 17.13
CA LYS A 209 29.06 23.29 17.77
C LYS A 209 28.39 24.50 17.09
N MET A 210 27.68 25.31 17.86
CA MET A 210 27.18 26.60 17.41
C MET A 210 28.08 27.70 17.93
N THR A 211 28.47 28.62 17.07
CA THR A 211 29.15 29.87 17.45
C THR A 211 28.27 31.05 17.03
N MET A 212 28.07 31.99 17.95
CA MET A 212 27.30 33.20 17.72
C MET A 212 28.13 34.40 18.13
N THR A 213 28.27 35.41 17.24
CA THR A 213 28.86 36.69 17.56
C THR A 213 27.74 37.62 18.07
N VAL A 214 27.75 37.93 19.36
CA VAL A 214 26.65 38.64 20.05
C VAL A 214 27.15 39.64 21.07
N LYS A 215 26.37 40.70 21.30
CA LYS A 215 26.46 41.61 22.45
C LYS A 215 25.08 42.17 22.84
N GLY A 216 24.96 42.83 23.97
CA GLY A 216 23.76 43.58 24.36
C GLY A 216 24.07 44.94 24.91
N THR A 217 23.07 45.79 25.10
CA THR A 217 23.22 47.08 25.84
C THR A 217 23.46 46.85 27.33
N THR A 218 23.06 45.69 27.84
CA THR A 218 23.38 45.16 29.17
C THR A 218 23.71 43.68 29.04
N ALA A 219 24.41 43.10 30.00
CA ALA A 219 24.67 41.68 30.04
C ALA A 219 23.35 40.90 30.22
N GLY A 220 23.23 39.75 29.54
CA GLY A 220 22.01 38.93 29.58
C GLY A 220 22.22 37.52 29.04
N ASN A 221 21.11 36.84 28.82
CA ASN A 221 21.07 35.52 28.18
C ASN A 221 20.02 35.51 27.08
N LEU A 222 20.34 34.91 25.95
CA LEU A 222 19.36 34.39 25.00
C LEU A 222 19.02 32.97 25.38
N HIS A 223 17.74 32.66 25.43
CA HIS A 223 17.30 31.28 25.45
C HIS A 223 17.23 30.78 23.99
N SER A 224 17.63 29.55 23.75
CA SER A 224 17.66 29.03 22.38
C SER A 224 16.92 27.72 22.26
N LYS A 225 16.50 27.38 21.03
CA LYS A 225 15.99 26.07 20.69
C LYS A 225 16.57 25.63 19.36
N LEU A 226 17.26 24.48 19.35
CA LEU A 226 17.60 23.74 18.13
C LEU A 226 16.70 22.50 18.03
N GLY A 227 15.90 22.41 16.97
CA GLY A 227 14.97 21.29 16.80
C GLY A 227 13.82 21.62 15.84
N ASP A 228 12.67 21.01 16.08
CA ASP A 228 11.40 21.31 15.42
C ASP A 228 10.38 21.91 16.40
N TRP A 229 9.12 22.08 16.00
CA TRP A 229 8.10 22.64 16.87
C TRP A 229 7.80 21.79 18.12
N ASN A 230 7.97 20.47 18.02
CA ASN A 230 7.65 19.51 19.08
C ASN A 230 8.87 19.12 19.92
N ASN A 231 10.06 19.05 19.30
CA ASN A 231 11.28 18.53 19.91
C ASN A 231 12.42 19.54 19.81
N GLY A 232 13.32 19.57 20.78
CA GLY A 232 14.48 20.44 20.71
C GLY A 232 15.38 20.40 21.94
N GLN A 233 16.55 21.00 21.81
CA GLN A 233 17.45 21.32 22.93
C GLN A 233 17.42 22.83 23.21
N TYR A 234 17.56 23.22 24.46
CA TYR A 234 17.28 24.55 24.96
C TYR A 234 18.45 25.17 25.79
N PRO A 235 19.70 25.16 25.28
CA PRO A 235 20.79 25.82 25.98
C PRO A 235 20.60 27.33 26.02
N ASN A 236 21.17 27.95 27.07
CA ASN A 236 21.27 29.40 27.16
C ASN A 236 22.54 29.90 26.48
N ILE A 237 22.48 31.09 25.92
CA ILE A 237 23.57 31.80 25.27
C ILE A 237 23.82 33.07 26.03
N PRO A 238 24.81 33.11 26.94
CA PRO A 238 25.12 34.31 27.70
C PRO A 238 25.81 35.37 26.82
N PHE A 239 25.53 36.64 27.04
CA PHE A 239 26.20 37.74 26.36
C PHE A 239 26.51 38.90 27.31
N THR A 240 27.49 39.68 26.92
CA THR A 240 27.92 40.89 27.66
C THR A 240 27.66 42.16 26.85
N THR A 241 28.16 43.30 27.31
CA THR A 241 28.10 44.56 26.57
C THR A 241 29.15 44.68 25.46
N GLU A 242 30.12 43.79 25.46
CA GLU A 242 31.17 43.74 24.44
C GLU A 242 30.88 42.61 23.43
N TRP A 243 31.32 42.82 22.20
CA TRP A 243 31.25 41.77 21.19
C TRP A 243 32.05 40.53 21.60
N GLN A 244 31.39 39.38 21.55
CA GLN A 244 32.01 38.10 21.87
C GLN A 244 31.47 37.00 20.96
N ASP A 245 32.30 36.01 20.73
CA ASP A 245 31.87 34.74 20.12
C ASP A 245 31.52 33.76 21.23
N VAL A 246 30.23 33.38 21.29
CA VAL A 246 29.74 32.43 22.27
C VAL A 246 29.62 31.08 21.61
N GLU A 247 30.27 30.06 22.15
CA GLU A 247 30.17 28.68 21.68
C GLU A 247 29.21 27.90 22.57
N VAL A 248 28.30 27.13 21.91
CA VAL A 248 27.36 26.25 22.58
C VAL A 248 27.25 24.94 21.79
N SER A 249 27.24 23.83 22.52
CA SER A 249 27.06 22.50 21.91
C SER A 249 25.60 22.06 21.93
N TYR A 250 25.11 21.54 20.80
CA TYR A 250 23.77 21.00 20.64
C TYR A 250 23.84 19.56 20.13
N LYS A 251 23.08 18.68 20.72
CA LYS A 251 22.84 17.36 20.16
C LYS A 251 21.59 17.41 19.28
N ALA A 252 21.71 17.09 18.00
CA ALA A 252 20.54 17.06 17.11
C ALA A 252 19.53 16.00 17.56
N ILE A 253 18.26 16.39 17.71
CA ILE A 253 17.15 15.50 18.06
C ILE A 253 16.33 15.13 16.82
N VAL A 254 16.36 16.02 15.80
CA VAL A 254 15.65 15.83 14.52
C VAL A 254 16.57 16.22 13.36
N ALA A 255 16.41 15.53 12.22
CA ALA A 255 17.29 15.71 11.06
C ALA A 255 17.11 17.05 10.34
N ASN A 256 15.89 17.60 10.30
CA ASN A 256 15.62 18.93 9.76
C ASN A 256 15.22 19.86 10.91
N SER A 257 16.12 20.77 11.27
CA SER A 257 15.98 21.62 12.44
C SER A 257 15.84 23.09 12.05
N PHE A 258 15.21 23.87 12.91
CA PHE A 258 15.37 25.30 12.96
C PHE A 258 16.17 25.70 14.21
N PHE A 259 16.73 26.91 14.18
CA PHE A 259 17.33 27.54 15.34
C PHE A 259 16.52 28.76 15.74
N MET A 260 15.89 28.68 16.91
CA MET A 260 15.05 29.72 17.49
C MET A 260 15.78 30.38 18.63
N LEU A 261 15.64 31.70 18.74
CA LEU A 261 16.09 32.50 19.85
C LEU A 261 14.90 33.12 20.61
N GLN A 262 15.04 33.22 21.92
CA GLN A 262 14.01 33.73 22.82
C GLN A 262 14.64 34.75 23.79
N CYS A 263 14.01 35.92 23.98
CA CYS A 263 14.53 37.03 24.81
C CYS A 263 13.43 37.85 25.49
N GLY A 264 12.21 37.29 25.72
CA GLY A 264 11.10 38.02 26.31
C GLY A 264 11.34 38.52 27.75
N ASP A 265 12.26 37.92 28.45
CA ASP A 265 12.65 38.32 29.82
C ASP A 265 13.80 39.35 29.86
N PHE A 266 14.30 39.80 28.70
CA PHE A 266 15.34 40.83 28.56
C PHE A 266 14.74 42.21 28.27
N VAL A 267 15.46 43.26 28.65
CA VAL A 267 15.16 44.67 28.32
C VAL A 267 16.43 45.35 27.84
N GLY A 268 16.37 45.98 26.68
CA GLY A 268 17.49 46.62 26.01
C GLY A 268 17.64 46.09 24.58
N ASP A 269 18.77 46.39 23.96
CA ASP A 269 19.06 45.94 22.62
C ASP A 269 20.03 44.76 22.64
N ILE A 270 19.76 43.79 21.78
CA ILE A 270 20.63 42.63 21.53
C ILE A 270 21.10 42.70 20.08
N TYR A 271 22.39 42.56 19.87
CA TYR A 271 23.05 42.66 18.57
C TYR A 271 23.65 41.30 18.22
N ILE A 272 23.32 40.75 17.04
CA ILE A 272 23.80 39.45 16.56
C ILE A 272 24.36 39.60 15.15
N LYS A 273 25.69 39.43 14.99
CA LYS A 273 26.34 39.54 13.69
C LYS A 273 26.11 38.32 12.83
N ASN A 274 26.42 37.16 13.41
CA ASN A 274 26.33 35.88 12.69
C ASN A 274 26.05 34.74 13.66
N ILE A 275 25.59 33.65 13.05
CA ILE A 275 25.42 32.35 13.71
C ILE A 275 26.06 31.32 12.75
N LYS A 276 26.85 30.40 13.30
CA LYS A 276 27.50 29.31 12.56
C LYS A 276 27.30 28.00 13.29
N PHE A 277 26.93 26.97 12.57
CA PHE A 277 26.90 25.58 13.04
C PHE A 277 28.02 24.80 12.37
N GLU A 278 28.81 24.10 13.16
CA GLU A 278 29.90 23.24 12.73
C GLU A 278 29.63 21.81 13.20
N GLY A 279 29.77 20.85 12.32
CA GLY A 279 29.67 19.42 12.58
C GLY A 279 31.00 18.71 12.44
N ASP A 280 31.12 17.58 13.09
CA ASP A 280 32.28 16.69 12.97
C ASP A 280 32.32 16.12 11.54
N LYS A 281 33.36 16.46 10.80
CA LYS A 281 33.67 15.99 9.44
C LYS A 281 34.88 15.06 9.43
N ARG A 282 35.08 14.30 10.49
CA ARG A 282 36.12 13.24 10.44
C ARG A 282 35.91 12.39 9.20
N LYS A 283 37.03 11.97 8.63
CA LYS A 283 36.99 10.99 7.55
C LYS A 283 36.20 9.77 8.00
N SER A 284 35.29 9.35 7.18
CA SER A 284 34.55 8.11 7.35
C SER A 284 35.17 7.01 6.49
N ILE A 285 34.99 5.77 6.92
CA ILE A 285 35.38 4.59 6.18
C ILE A 285 34.12 4.03 5.53
N PRO A 286 33.98 4.13 4.19
CA PRO A 286 32.85 3.54 3.49
C PRO A 286 32.86 2.02 3.67
N LEU A 287 31.67 1.44 3.79
CA LEU A 287 31.53 -0.01 3.75
C LEU A 287 31.94 -0.53 2.37
N THR A 288 32.68 -1.63 2.34
CA THR A 288 32.96 -2.37 1.11
C THR A 288 31.68 -2.96 0.54
N ALA A 289 31.70 -3.38 -0.73
CA ALA A 289 30.56 -4.04 -1.36
C ALA A 289 30.17 -5.33 -0.59
N GLU A 290 31.13 -6.11 -0.11
CA GLU A 290 30.91 -7.30 0.70
C GLU A 290 30.27 -6.97 2.05
N GLU A 291 30.78 -5.96 2.77
CA GLU A 291 30.19 -5.52 4.03
C GLU A 291 28.76 -5.00 3.88
N ARG A 292 28.45 -4.29 2.77
CA ARG A 292 27.07 -3.85 2.47
C ARG A 292 26.16 -5.03 2.22
N HIS A 293 26.61 -5.99 1.41
CA HIS A 293 25.89 -7.22 1.13
C HIS A 293 25.58 -7.97 2.43
N ASP A 294 26.58 -8.27 3.27
CA ASP A 294 26.42 -9.03 4.51
C ASP A 294 25.53 -8.31 5.51
N THR A 295 25.63 -6.98 5.57
CA THR A 295 24.77 -6.14 6.40
C THR A 295 23.31 -6.26 5.98
N LEU A 296 23.02 -6.29 4.69
CA LEU A 296 21.66 -6.46 4.19
C LEU A 296 21.14 -7.89 4.32
N VAL A 297 22.01 -8.89 4.17
CA VAL A 297 21.68 -10.28 4.51
C VAL A 297 21.23 -10.38 5.96
N TYR A 298 21.97 -9.75 6.89
CA TYR A 298 21.57 -9.66 8.30
C TYR A 298 20.22 -8.95 8.49
N ALA A 299 20.00 -7.83 7.83
CA ALA A 299 18.75 -7.08 7.93
C ALA A 299 17.55 -7.89 7.42
N MET A 300 17.71 -8.54 6.28
CA MET A 300 16.71 -9.41 5.67
C MET A 300 16.42 -10.65 6.53
N ASP A 301 17.46 -11.28 7.11
CA ASP A 301 17.31 -12.42 8.03
C ASP A 301 16.50 -12.02 9.27
N LYS A 302 16.86 -10.91 9.91
CA LYS A 302 16.14 -10.39 11.08
C LYS A 302 14.66 -10.09 10.78
N TRP A 303 14.39 -9.47 9.62
CA TRP A 303 13.05 -9.14 9.17
C TRP A 303 12.20 -10.38 8.88
N ILE A 304 12.68 -11.27 7.99
CA ILE A 304 11.93 -12.45 7.55
C ILE A 304 11.73 -13.41 8.73
N LYS A 305 12.75 -13.62 9.55
CA LYS A 305 12.64 -14.43 10.77
C LYS A 305 11.55 -13.90 11.69
N GLY A 306 11.58 -12.61 12.03
CA GLY A 306 10.59 -12.00 12.92
C GLY A 306 9.16 -12.07 12.38
N MET A 307 8.98 -11.88 11.06
CA MET A 307 7.68 -12.02 10.41
C MET A 307 7.16 -13.46 10.44
N MET A 308 8.00 -14.44 10.11
CA MET A 308 7.62 -15.85 10.13
C MET A 308 7.27 -16.34 11.53
N GLU A 309 8.06 -15.95 12.55
CA GLU A 309 7.77 -16.22 13.96
C GLU A 309 6.45 -15.55 14.40
N ALA A 310 6.16 -14.35 13.94
CA ALA A 310 4.90 -13.65 14.24
C ALA A 310 3.68 -14.36 13.64
N CYS A 311 3.85 -14.98 12.49
CA CYS A 311 2.80 -15.74 11.79
C CYS A 311 2.58 -17.14 12.38
N ASP A 312 3.46 -17.65 13.22
CA ASP A 312 3.34 -18.92 13.94
C ASP A 312 2.98 -20.12 13.03
N GLY A 313 3.60 -20.19 11.85
CA GLY A 313 3.35 -21.24 10.85
C GLY A 313 1.96 -21.21 10.18
N ARG A 314 1.12 -20.23 10.49
CA ARG A 314 -0.27 -20.14 9.98
C ARG A 314 -0.36 -19.54 8.59
N VAL A 315 0.65 -18.77 8.14
CA VAL A 315 0.71 -18.12 6.82
C VAL A 315 1.55 -19.00 5.90
N LYS A 316 0.88 -19.66 4.95
CA LYS A 316 1.50 -20.68 4.11
C LYS A 316 1.78 -20.24 2.67
N ALA A 317 1.48 -19.00 2.33
CA ALA A 317 1.77 -18.43 1.02
C ALA A 317 2.15 -16.95 1.16
N TRP A 318 3.12 -16.51 0.36
CA TRP A 318 3.68 -15.17 0.43
C TRP A 318 4.03 -14.61 -0.94
N ASP A 319 3.82 -13.32 -1.12
CA ASP A 319 4.59 -12.54 -2.09
C ASP A 319 6.02 -12.44 -1.54
N LEU A 320 6.90 -13.32 -2.06
CA LEU A 320 8.32 -13.32 -1.71
C LEU A 320 8.98 -12.01 -2.10
N VAL A 321 8.74 -11.62 -3.35
CA VAL A 321 9.16 -10.34 -3.90
C VAL A 321 7.99 -9.70 -4.64
N ASN A 322 7.78 -8.42 -4.38
CA ASN A 322 6.77 -7.61 -5.04
C ASN A 322 7.43 -6.64 -6.02
N GLU A 323 6.87 -6.54 -7.25
CA GLU A 323 7.20 -5.53 -8.25
C GLU A 323 8.70 -5.49 -8.65
N ALA A 324 9.25 -6.65 -8.94
CA ALA A 324 10.67 -6.75 -9.28
C ALA A 324 11.01 -6.15 -10.65
N ILE A 325 10.09 -6.26 -11.64
CA ILE A 325 10.38 -5.92 -13.03
C ILE A 325 10.14 -4.43 -13.30
N ALA A 326 11.13 -3.78 -13.88
CA ALA A 326 11.06 -2.35 -14.19
C ALA A 326 9.92 -1.97 -15.17
N GLY A 327 9.66 -2.79 -16.18
CA GLY A 327 8.74 -2.47 -17.28
C GLY A 327 9.39 -1.65 -18.39
N ASP A 328 10.71 -1.53 -18.35
CA ASP A 328 11.58 -0.97 -19.39
C ASP A 328 13.03 -1.49 -19.23
N GLY A 329 13.96 -0.93 -20.00
CA GLY A 329 15.34 -1.38 -20.04
C GLY A 329 15.54 -2.65 -20.87
N ASN A 330 16.75 -3.20 -20.81
CA ASN A 330 17.10 -4.45 -21.48
C ASN A 330 18.27 -5.12 -20.75
N ASP A 331 18.03 -6.29 -20.20
CA ASP A 331 19.01 -7.11 -19.47
C ASP A 331 20.11 -7.74 -20.38
N GLY A 332 20.15 -7.41 -21.65
CA GLY A 332 21.05 -7.99 -22.66
C GLY A 332 20.49 -9.25 -23.33
N GLU A 333 19.42 -9.83 -22.84
CA GLU A 333 18.73 -11.02 -23.40
C GLU A 333 17.34 -10.70 -23.94
N GLY A 334 16.97 -9.41 -23.97
CA GLY A 334 15.69 -8.94 -24.48
C GLY A 334 14.58 -8.83 -23.44
N ASN A 335 14.84 -9.15 -22.18
CA ASN A 335 13.91 -8.93 -21.09
C ASN A 335 14.00 -7.49 -20.57
N TYR A 336 12.93 -7.04 -19.91
CA TYR A 336 13.02 -5.85 -19.07
C TYR A 336 13.99 -6.09 -17.90
N GLU A 337 14.68 -5.03 -17.50
CA GLU A 337 15.54 -5.02 -16.32
C GLU A 337 14.71 -5.11 -15.03
N LEU A 338 15.37 -5.40 -13.93
CA LEU A 338 14.79 -5.21 -12.60
C LEU A 338 14.74 -3.73 -12.24
N GLN A 339 13.98 -3.39 -11.22
CA GLN A 339 13.93 -2.02 -10.71
C GLN A 339 15.22 -1.70 -9.95
N HIS A 340 15.79 -0.51 -10.19
CA HIS A 340 17.00 0.00 -9.56
C HIS A 340 16.85 1.49 -9.22
N SER A 341 17.67 2.01 -8.30
CA SER A 341 17.72 3.44 -7.98
C SER A 341 18.33 4.28 -9.11
N GLU A 342 19.20 3.67 -9.89
CA GLU A 342 19.83 4.29 -11.07
C GLU A 342 19.25 3.74 -12.38
N GLY A 343 19.64 4.34 -13.50
CA GLY A 343 19.17 3.94 -14.83
C GLY A 343 17.78 4.46 -15.16
N TYR A 344 16.99 3.67 -15.85
CA TYR A 344 15.64 4.06 -16.29
C TYR A 344 14.73 4.52 -15.13
N LYS A 345 14.91 3.95 -13.97
CA LYS A 345 14.05 4.22 -12.80
C LYS A 345 14.49 5.38 -11.95
N SER A 346 15.71 5.87 -12.15
CA SER A 346 16.20 7.00 -11.37
C SER A 346 15.26 8.19 -11.50
N GLY A 347 14.71 8.62 -10.37
CA GLY A 347 13.99 9.87 -10.24
C GLY A 347 12.53 9.90 -10.68
N THR A 348 11.95 8.84 -11.25
CA THR A 348 10.53 8.89 -11.66
C THR A 348 9.56 8.52 -10.54
N TRP A 349 9.92 7.59 -9.69
CA TRP A 349 9.07 7.11 -8.58
C TRP A 349 9.75 7.23 -7.21
N ASP A 350 11.08 7.23 -7.17
CA ASP A 350 11.87 7.38 -5.93
C ASP A 350 12.26 8.82 -5.70
N VAL A 351 11.27 9.68 -5.54
CA VAL A 351 11.51 11.08 -5.22
C VAL A 351 11.80 11.19 -3.73
N GLY A 352 13.03 11.55 -3.39
CA GLY A 352 13.42 11.84 -2.01
C GLY A 352 13.67 10.61 -1.14
N GLY A 353 14.10 9.49 -1.70
CA GLY A 353 14.48 8.31 -0.93
C GLY A 353 13.29 7.54 -0.35
N SER A 354 12.15 7.56 -1.05
CA SER A 354 10.94 6.82 -0.67
C SER A 354 11.05 5.31 -0.93
N ALA A 355 12.00 4.87 -1.75
CA ALA A 355 12.24 3.48 -2.11
C ALA A 355 13.60 2.97 -1.63
N PHE A 356 13.72 1.65 -1.47
CA PHE A 356 14.97 0.96 -1.15
C PHE A 356 15.12 -0.27 -2.03
N TYR A 357 16.09 -0.25 -2.92
CA TYR A 357 16.33 -1.32 -3.88
C TYR A 357 17.39 -2.29 -3.34
N TRP A 358 16.94 -3.43 -2.84
CA TRP A 358 17.81 -4.49 -2.30
C TRP A 358 18.85 -4.96 -3.31
N GLN A 359 18.45 -5.05 -4.59
CA GLN A 359 19.27 -5.51 -5.69
C GLN A 359 20.45 -4.58 -6.00
N ASP A 360 20.38 -3.29 -5.68
CA ASP A 360 21.49 -2.35 -5.86
C ASP A 360 22.72 -2.72 -5.01
N TYR A 361 22.49 -3.41 -3.89
CA TYR A 361 23.52 -3.79 -2.93
C TYR A 361 23.82 -5.28 -2.92
N MET A 362 22.83 -6.12 -3.21
CA MET A 362 22.94 -7.58 -3.17
C MET A 362 23.05 -8.20 -4.55
N GLY A 363 22.74 -7.44 -5.62
CA GLY A 363 22.67 -7.92 -6.99
C GLY A 363 21.33 -8.56 -7.35
N ASP A 364 21.01 -8.57 -8.63
CA ASP A 364 19.72 -8.96 -9.21
C ASP A 364 19.31 -10.41 -8.93
N LEU A 365 20.26 -11.28 -8.77
CA LEU A 365 19.99 -12.69 -8.49
C LEU A 365 19.93 -12.96 -7.00
N GLU A 366 20.89 -12.42 -6.24
CA GLU A 366 21.11 -12.84 -4.87
C GLU A 366 20.02 -12.36 -3.92
N TYR A 367 19.47 -11.15 -4.10
CA TYR A 367 18.43 -10.67 -3.17
C TYR A 367 17.18 -11.56 -3.17
N VAL A 368 16.74 -12.06 -4.34
CA VAL A 368 15.59 -12.98 -4.43
C VAL A 368 15.95 -14.36 -3.88
N ARG A 369 17.15 -14.86 -4.21
CA ARG A 369 17.67 -16.13 -3.70
C ARG A 369 17.80 -16.13 -2.18
N GLN A 370 18.30 -15.03 -1.62
CA GLN A 370 18.42 -14.86 -0.18
C GLN A 370 17.06 -14.79 0.50
N ALA A 371 16.11 -14.00 -0.04
CA ALA A 371 14.75 -13.93 0.49
C ALA A 371 14.07 -15.32 0.46
N CYS A 372 14.23 -16.08 -0.65
CA CYS A 372 13.71 -17.43 -0.79
C CYS A 372 14.31 -18.38 0.26
N ARG A 373 15.63 -18.39 0.42
CA ARG A 373 16.34 -19.21 1.40
C ARG A 373 15.86 -18.94 2.83
N LEU A 374 15.70 -17.66 3.19
CA LEU A 374 15.24 -17.26 4.51
C LEU A 374 13.77 -17.60 4.75
N ALA A 375 12.91 -17.36 3.75
CA ALA A 375 11.50 -17.74 3.83
C ALA A 375 11.32 -19.25 4.02
N ARG A 376 12.11 -20.07 3.31
CA ARG A 376 12.13 -21.54 3.49
C ARG A 376 12.71 -21.98 4.82
N LYS A 377 13.71 -21.25 5.35
CA LYS A 377 14.36 -21.55 6.63
C LYS A 377 13.43 -21.33 7.82
N TYR A 378 12.64 -20.27 7.80
CA TYR A 378 11.86 -19.83 8.95
C TYR A 378 10.35 -20.05 8.80
N GLY A 379 9.86 -20.20 7.57
CA GLY A 379 8.46 -20.48 7.29
C GLY A 379 8.09 -21.95 7.48
N PRO A 380 6.78 -22.27 7.36
CA PRO A 380 6.31 -23.65 7.40
C PRO A 380 6.85 -24.46 6.22
N GLU A 381 6.98 -25.80 6.40
CA GLU A 381 7.54 -26.71 5.39
C GLU A 381 6.81 -26.65 4.04
N ASP A 382 5.49 -26.44 4.09
CA ASP A 382 4.61 -26.38 2.91
C ASP A 382 4.44 -24.96 2.32
N ILE A 383 5.28 -23.99 2.73
CA ILE A 383 5.20 -22.61 2.29
C ILE A 383 5.27 -22.48 0.76
N LYS A 384 4.42 -21.62 0.19
CA LYS A 384 4.43 -21.25 -1.23
C LYS A 384 4.90 -19.83 -1.42
N LEU A 385 5.85 -19.64 -2.32
CA LEU A 385 6.51 -18.36 -2.56
C LEU A 385 6.20 -17.88 -3.98
N PHE A 386 5.66 -16.68 -4.07
CA PHE A 386 5.24 -16.05 -5.31
C PHE A 386 6.12 -14.84 -5.63
N ILE A 387 6.30 -14.57 -6.91
CA ILE A 387 6.73 -13.26 -7.41
C ILE A 387 5.50 -12.54 -7.90
N ASN A 388 5.19 -11.40 -7.31
CA ASN A 388 4.00 -10.61 -7.61
C ASN A 388 4.37 -9.34 -8.37
N ASP A 389 3.64 -9.01 -9.42
CA ASP A 389 3.93 -7.78 -10.17
C ASP A 389 2.66 -7.22 -10.84
N TYR A 390 2.71 -5.93 -11.20
CA TYR A 390 1.63 -5.18 -11.86
C TYR A 390 1.85 -5.09 -13.37
N ASN A 391 0.79 -4.75 -14.10
CA ASN A 391 0.79 -4.57 -15.56
C ASN A 391 1.27 -5.80 -16.35
N LEU A 392 1.07 -7.01 -15.81
CA LEU A 392 1.42 -8.24 -16.53
C LEU A 392 0.47 -8.51 -17.71
N GLU A 393 -0.74 -7.93 -17.67
CA GLU A 393 -1.76 -7.91 -18.72
C GLU A 393 -1.54 -6.79 -19.75
N SER A 394 -0.40 -6.11 -19.73
CA SER A 394 -0.14 -4.92 -20.54
C SER A 394 -0.27 -5.15 -22.04
N ASP A 395 -1.06 -4.28 -22.68
CA ASP A 395 -1.32 -4.32 -24.12
C ASP A 395 -0.39 -3.41 -24.94
N TRP A 396 0.28 -2.46 -24.30
CA TRP A 396 1.21 -1.53 -24.95
C TRP A 396 2.56 -2.16 -25.28
N ASP A 397 2.94 -3.21 -24.56
CA ASP A 397 4.20 -3.95 -24.76
C ASP A 397 3.97 -5.43 -25.12
N ASN A 398 2.73 -5.83 -25.41
CA ASN A 398 2.35 -7.18 -25.75
C ASN A 398 2.74 -8.22 -24.67
N ASN A 399 2.41 -7.91 -23.42
CA ASN A 399 2.74 -8.72 -22.23
C ASN A 399 4.26 -8.95 -22.06
N LYS A 400 5.10 -8.03 -22.53
CA LYS A 400 6.57 -8.17 -22.42
C LYS A 400 7.00 -8.21 -20.97
N LYS A 401 6.34 -7.45 -20.08
CA LYS A 401 6.65 -7.46 -18.64
C LYS A 401 6.47 -8.86 -18.04
N LEU A 402 5.39 -9.56 -18.33
CA LEU A 402 5.17 -10.95 -17.90
C LEU A 402 6.21 -11.91 -18.49
N LYS A 403 6.50 -11.79 -19.78
CA LYS A 403 7.53 -12.63 -20.42
C LYS A 403 8.89 -12.46 -19.77
N SER A 404 9.24 -11.23 -19.43
CA SER A 404 10.46 -10.91 -18.69
C SER A 404 10.46 -11.52 -17.29
N LEU A 405 9.36 -11.39 -16.55
CA LEU A 405 9.21 -12.00 -15.23
C LEU A 405 9.41 -13.52 -15.26
N ILE A 406 8.79 -14.21 -16.20
CA ILE A 406 8.95 -15.67 -16.37
C ILE A 406 10.42 -16.05 -16.64
N ASN A 407 11.14 -15.24 -17.44
CA ASN A 407 12.56 -15.47 -17.71
C ASN A 407 13.44 -15.15 -16.50
N TRP A 408 13.14 -14.09 -15.74
CA TRP A 408 13.83 -13.79 -14.48
C TRP A 408 13.62 -14.88 -13.43
N ILE A 409 12.44 -15.47 -13.33
CA ILE A 409 12.21 -16.64 -12.45
C ILE A 409 13.17 -17.78 -12.82
N LYS A 410 13.33 -18.09 -14.11
CA LYS A 410 14.29 -19.12 -14.55
C LYS A 410 15.73 -18.77 -14.16
N LYS A 411 16.12 -17.49 -14.25
CA LYS A 411 17.45 -17.01 -13.84
C LYS A 411 17.67 -17.18 -12.34
N TRP A 412 16.66 -16.83 -11.52
CA TRP A 412 16.74 -17.03 -10.06
C TRP A 412 16.85 -18.51 -9.67
N GLU A 413 16.13 -19.37 -10.37
CA GLU A 413 16.14 -20.82 -10.13
C GLU A 413 17.33 -21.57 -10.74
N ALA A 414 18.15 -20.89 -11.56
CA ALA A 414 19.30 -21.52 -12.24
C ALA A 414 20.40 -22.01 -11.26
N ASP A 415 20.35 -21.60 -9.98
CA ASP A 415 21.22 -22.12 -8.93
C ASP A 415 20.86 -23.56 -8.49
N GLY A 416 19.72 -24.10 -8.93
CA GLY A 416 19.23 -25.43 -8.59
C GLY A 416 18.73 -25.60 -7.15
N VAL A 417 18.73 -24.52 -6.35
CA VAL A 417 18.30 -24.50 -4.94
C VAL A 417 17.08 -23.58 -4.74
N THR A 418 17.10 -22.40 -5.35
CA THR A 418 15.99 -21.45 -5.29
C THR A 418 14.77 -22.03 -6.01
N LYS A 419 13.62 -21.99 -5.35
CA LYS A 419 12.35 -22.45 -5.92
C LYS A 419 11.27 -21.41 -5.73
N ILE A 420 10.76 -20.87 -6.81
CA ILE A 420 9.59 -19.99 -6.87
C ILE A 420 8.37 -20.86 -7.22
N ASP A 421 7.37 -20.87 -6.34
CA ASP A 421 6.20 -21.72 -6.53
C ASP A 421 5.17 -21.13 -7.48
N GLY A 422 5.02 -19.80 -7.50
CA GLY A 422 3.96 -19.15 -8.24
C GLY A 422 4.27 -17.77 -8.78
N ILE A 423 3.37 -17.29 -9.63
CA ILE A 423 3.35 -15.93 -10.17
C ILE A 423 2.04 -15.28 -9.72
N GLY A 424 2.17 -14.10 -9.08
CA GLY A 424 1.06 -13.20 -8.79
C GLY A 424 0.95 -12.12 -9.85
N THR A 425 -0.27 -11.83 -10.30
CA THR A 425 -0.59 -10.66 -11.11
C THR A 425 -1.52 -9.75 -10.33
N GLN A 426 -1.12 -8.49 -10.11
CA GLN A 426 -1.92 -7.54 -9.34
C GLN A 426 -3.27 -7.23 -10.01
N MET A 427 -3.28 -7.07 -11.32
CA MET A 427 -4.49 -6.76 -12.11
C MET A 427 -5.27 -5.52 -11.61
N HIS A 428 -4.56 -4.43 -11.38
CA HIS A 428 -5.17 -3.12 -11.19
C HIS A 428 -5.60 -2.54 -12.53
N ILE A 429 -6.81 -2.87 -12.97
CA ILE A 429 -7.25 -2.64 -14.34
C ILE A 429 -8.34 -1.57 -14.46
N SER A 430 -8.80 -1.35 -15.69
CA SER A 430 -9.96 -0.52 -15.99
C SER A 430 -10.95 -1.26 -16.88
N CYS A 431 -12.23 -1.06 -16.60
CA CYS A 431 -13.31 -1.34 -17.51
C CYS A 431 -13.51 -0.12 -18.43
N PHE A 432 -13.60 -0.33 -19.72
CA PHE A 432 -13.68 0.77 -20.68
C PHE A 432 -15.08 0.88 -21.30
N GLU A 433 -15.60 2.12 -21.38
CA GLU A 433 -16.79 2.40 -22.18
C GLU A 433 -16.56 2.08 -23.66
N ASN A 434 -15.36 2.42 -24.17
CA ASN A 434 -14.99 2.20 -25.57
C ASN A 434 -14.71 0.72 -25.84
N ALA A 435 -15.52 0.12 -26.73
CA ALA A 435 -15.45 -1.31 -27.05
C ALA A 435 -14.08 -1.75 -27.62
N THR A 436 -13.39 -0.87 -28.38
CA THR A 436 -12.05 -1.19 -28.92
C THR A 436 -11.03 -1.34 -27.79
N ASN A 437 -11.02 -0.41 -26.83
CA ASN A 437 -10.15 -0.48 -25.67
C ASN A 437 -10.49 -1.69 -24.79
N GLN A 438 -11.79 -1.94 -24.57
CA GLN A 438 -12.28 -3.08 -23.81
C GLN A 438 -11.85 -4.42 -24.42
N ASN A 439 -11.99 -4.57 -25.73
CA ASN A 439 -11.59 -5.80 -26.44
C ASN A 439 -10.07 -5.96 -26.45
N LYS A 440 -9.33 -4.86 -26.52
CA LYS A 440 -7.87 -4.91 -26.49
C LYS A 440 -7.35 -5.42 -25.14
N ILE A 441 -7.84 -4.89 -24.02
CA ILE A 441 -7.42 -5.37 -22.70
C ILE A 441 -7.86 -6.81 -22.46
N LYS A 442 -9.08 -7.20 -22.83
CA LYS A 442 -9.54 -8.60 -22.76
C LYS A 442 -8.58 -9.55 -23.49
N LYS A 443 -8.17 -9.21 -24.71
CA LYS A 443 -7.21 -10.01 -25.48
C LYS A 443 -5.89 -10.23 -24.70
N HIS A 444 -5.37 -9.18 -24.08
CA HIS A 444 -4.08 -9.26 -23.36
C HIS A 444 -4.19 -9.95 -21.99
N ILE A 445 -5.34 -9.87 -21.33
CA ILE A 445 -5.66 -10.70 -20.15
C ILE A 445 -5.71 -12.17 -20.52
N THR A 446 -6.39 -12.53 -21.62
CA THR A 446 -6.38 -13.91 -22.15
C THR A 446 -4.95 -14.39 -22.41
N GLN A 447 -4.15 -13.58 -23.10
CA GLN A 447 -2.75 -13.91 -23.41
C GLN A 447 -1.91 -14.03 -22.13
N MET A 448 -2.13 -13.17 -21.14
CA MET A 448 -1.47 -13.24 -19.83
C MET A 448 -1.75 -14.58 -19.15
N PHE A 449 -3.01 -15.00 -19.03
CA PHE A 449 -3.35 -16.28 -18.41
C PHE A 449 -2.75 -17.47 -19.18
N GLN A 450 -2.74 -17.42 -20.50
CA GLN A 450 -2.09 -18.46 -21.32
C GLN A 450 -0.59 -18.56 -21.05
N LEU A 451 0.12 -17.44 -20.96
CA LEU A 451 1.56 -17.40 -20.65
C LEU A 451 1.83 -17.88 -19.22
N MET A 452 1.00 -17.50 -18.26
CA MET A 452 1.11 -17.96 -16.86
C MET A 452 0.87 -19.47 -16.77
N ALA A 453 -0.15 -20.02 -17.44
CA ALA A 453 -0.39 -21.46 -17.52
C ALA A 453 0.81 -22.22 -18.13
N GLN A 454 1.38 -21.69 -19.23
CA GLN A 454 2.55 -22.29 -19.88
C GLN A 454 3.82 -22.24 -19.01
N SER A 455 3.89 -21.37 -18.03
CA SER A 455 5.04 -21.31 -17.11
C SER A 455 5.15 -22.52 -16.19
N GLY A 456 4.07 -23.29 -16.00
CA GLY A 456 3.98 -24.40 -15.06
C GLY A 456 3.96 -23.96 -13.58
N LYS A 457 3.92 -22.67 -13.30
CA LYS A 457 3.85 -22.12 -11.93
C LYS A 457 2.42 -22.04 -11.43
N LEU A 458 2.24 -22.00 -10.10
CA LEU A 458 0.97 -21.62 -9.50
C LEU A 458 0.60 -20.21 -9.97
N VAL A 459 -0.69 -19.97 -10.21
CA VAL A 459 -1.20 -18.72 -10.74
C VAL A 459 -2.15 -18.07 -9.74
N ARG A 460 -1.84 -16.84 -9.36
CA ARG A 460 -2.68 -16.03 -8.50
C ARG A 460 -2.99 -14.69 -9.16
N VAL A 461 -4.26 -14.30 -9.20
CA VAL A 461 -4.64 -12.90 -9.34
C VAL A 461 -4.64 -12.32 -7.92
N SER A 462 -3.68 -11.45 -7.63
CA SER A 462 -3.32 -11.10 -6.25
C SER A 462 -4.05 -9.88 -5.70
N GLU A 463 -4.39 -8.91 -6.54
CA GLU A 463 -4.83 -7.58 -6.10
C GLU A 463 -5.89 -6.99 -7.04
N MET A 464 -6.78 -7.83 -7.59
CA MET A 464 -7.74 -7.37 -8.59
C MET A 464 -8.63 -6.25 -8.06
N ASP A 465 -8.54 -5.10 -8.69
CA ASP A 465 -9.50 -4.02 -8.60
C ASP A 465 -9.72 -3.38 -9.97
N MET A 466 -10.85 -2.70 -10.12
CA MET A 466 -11.27 -2.19 -11.42
C MET A 466 -11.88 -0.81 -11.28
N GLY A 467 -11.33 0.18 -12.03
CA GLY A 467 -11.98 1.47 -12.26
C GLY A 467 -12.79 1.46 -13.55
N TYR A 468 -13.50 2.56 -13.84
CA TYR A 468 -14.27 2.73 -15.09
C TYR A 468 -13.78 3.95 -15.86
N VAL A 469 -13.49 3.81 -17.15
CA VAL A 469 -12.99 4.89 -18.01
C VAL A 469 -13.95 5.17 -19.15
N ARG A 470 -14.47 6.40 -19.20
CA ARG A 470 -15.36 6.89 -20.27
C ARG A 470 -14.59 7.35 -21.50
N GLY A 471 -15.27 7.31 -22.62
CA GLY A 471 -14.77 7.81 -23.90
C GLY A 471 -13.68 6.95 -24.53
N SER A 472 -13.01 7.48 -25.54
CA SER A 472 -12.01 6.76 -26.33
C SER A 472 -10.58 6.86 -25.80
N ASN A 473 -10.31 7.82 -24.91
CA ASN A 473 -8.98 7.95 -24.28
C ASN A 473 -8.79 6.88 -23.21
N ARG A 474 -8.01 5.85 -23.51
CA ARG A 474 -7.71 4.75 -22.57
C ARG A 474 -6.93 5.19 -21.33
N TRP A 475 -6.25 6.32 -21.39
CA TRP A 475 -5.49 6.92 -20.29
C TRP A 475 -6.31 7.99 -19.55
N GLY A 476 -7.62 8.05 -19.82
CA GLY A 476 -8.53 8.92 -19.10
C GLY A 476 -8.62 8.57 -17.62
N SER A 477 -8.99 9.55 -16.81
CA SER A 477 -9.22 9.33 -15.38
C SER A 477 -10.41 8.40 -15.17
N SER A 478 -10.31 7.56 -14.14
CA SER A 478 -11.43 6.72 -13.71
C SER A 478 -12.58 7.58 -13.17
N VAL A 479 -13.80 7.17 -13.49
CA VAL A 479 -15.03 7.82 -13.03
C VAL A 479 -15.17 7.58 -11.52
N LYS A 480 -15.59 8.60 -10.79
CA LYS A 480 -15.85 8.46 -9.34
C LYS A 480 -17.19 7.76 -9.11
N THR A 481 -17.31 7.05 -7.99
CA THR A 481 -18.52 6.30 -7.62
C THR A 481 -19.78 7.17 -7.68
N SER A 482 -19.68 8.43 -7.20
CA SER A 482 -20.79 9.40 -7.22
C SER A 482 -21.30 9.75 -8.62
N ASP A 483 -20.47 9.57 -9.64
CA ASP A 483 -20.77 9.97 -11.02
C ASP A 483 -21.13 8.77 -11.92
N MET A 484 -21.06 7.56 -11.37
CA MET A 484 -21.36 6.31 -12.08
C MET A 484 -22.86 6.14 -12.31
N THR A 485 -23.20 5.72 -13.52
CA THR A 485 -24.54 5.25 -13.85
C THR A 485 -24.67 3.76 -13.52
N GLU A 486 -25.89 3.31 -13.31
CA GLU A 486 -26.18 1.89 -13.07
C GLU A 486 -25.73 1.00 -14.25
N ALA A 487 -25.89 1.46 -15.47
CA ALA A 487 -25.43 0.74 -16.66
C ALA A 487 -23.90 0.54 -16.68
N GLU A 488 -23.14 1.51 -16.18
CA GLU A 488 -21.69 1.40 -16.04
C GLU A 488 -21.27 0.42 -14.95
N HIS A 489 -21.98 0.42 -13.82
CA HIS A 489 -21.78 -0.61 -12.77
C HIS A 489 -22.06 -2.02 -13.30
N LYS A 490 -23.10 -2.20 -14.12
CA LYS A 490 -23.41 -3.49 -14.76
C LYS A 490 -22.32 -3.91 -15.76
N LYS A 491 -21.77 -2.99 -16.54
CA LYS A 491 -20.61 -3.28 -17.42
C LYS A 491 -19.37 -3.73 -16.63
N MET A 492 -19.11 -3.12 -15.47
CA MET A 492 -18.04 -3.58 -14.60
C MET A 492 -18.32 -5.00 -14.07
N ALA A 493 -19.56 -5.31 -13.71
CA ALA A 493 -19.97 -6.65 -13.29
C ALA A 493 -19.72 -7.69 -14.40
N ASP A 494 -20.08 -7.38 -15.65
CA ASP A 494 -19.84 -8.25 -16.80
C ASP A 494 -18.33 -8.45 -17.07
N MET A 495 -17.50 -7.44 -16.78
CA MET A 495 -16.05 -7.59 -16.91
C MET A 495 -15.48 -8.48 -15.82
N TYR A 496 -15.93 -8.37 -14.56
CA TYR A 496 -15.54 -9.27 -13.47
C TYR A 496 -15.95 -10.73 -13.78
N GLU A 497 -17.19 -10.95 -14.21
CA GLU A 497 -17.68 -12.25 -14.64
C GLU A 497 -16.74 -12.87 -15.68
N TRP A 498 -16.45 -12.11 -16.74
CA TRP A 498 -15.59 -12.58 -17.82
C TRP A 498 -14.16 -12.91 -17.34
N ILE A 499 -13.56 -12.09 -16.47
CA ILE A 499 -12.21 -12.35 -15.94
C ILE A 499 -12.18 -13.65 -15.13
N VAL A 500 -13.16 -13.84 -14.24
CA VAL A 500 -13.22 -15.03 -13.38
C VAL A 500 -13.41 -16.28 -14.23
N GLN A 501 -14.31 -16.25 -15.21
CA GLN A 501 -14.51 -17.37 -16.16
C GLN A 501 -13.24 -17.65 -16.96
N GLU A 502 -12.55 -16.61 -17.44
CA GLU A 502 -11.35 -16.74 -18.24
C GLU A 502 -10.19 -17.36 -17.44
N TYR A 503 -10.07 -17.01 -16.15
CA TYR A 503 -9.13 -17.64 -15.22
C TYR A 503 -9.40 -19.17 -15.12
N PHE A 504 -10.64 -19.57 -14.80
CA PHE A 504 -10.98 -20.97 -14.67
C PHE A 504 -10.87 -21.75 -16.00
N ARG A 505 -11.09 -21.08 -17.12
CA ARG A 505 -10.98 -21.68 -18.46
C ARG A 505 -9.54 -21.95 -18.89
N LEU A 506 -8.61 -21.07 -18.54
CA LEU A 506 -7.25 -21.08 -19.08
C LEU A 506 -6.19 -21.65 -18.13
N ILE A 507 -6.38 -21.46 -16.83
CA ILE A 507 -5.40 -21.95 -15.85
C ILE A 507 -5.74 -23.41 -15.48
N PRO A 508 -4.80 -24.36 -15.66
CA PRO A 508 -4.97 -25.74 -15.22
C PRO A 508 -5.30 -25.82 -13.72
N VAL A 509 -6.15 -26.76 -13.34
CA VAL A 509 -6.66 -26.88 -11.96
C VAL A 509 -5.52 -26.99 -10.94
N GLU A 510 -4.47 -27.72 -11.27
CA GLU A 510 -3.29 -27.90 -10.41
C GLU A 510 -2.45 -26.64 -10.24
N GLN A 511 -2.61 -25.65 -11.13
CA GLN A 511 -1.93 -24.36 -11.05
C GLN A 511 -2.81 -23.26 -10.45
N GLN A 512 -4.11 -23.50 -10.25
CA GLN A 512 -5.03 -22.49 -9.71
C GLN A 512 -4.75 -22.27 -8.23
N TRP A 513 -4.15 -21.10 -7.89
CA TRP A 513 -4.01 -20.72 -6.49
C TRP A 513 -5.19 -19.87 -6.01
N GLY A 514 -5.68 -18.94 -6.83
CA GLY A 514 -6.84 -18.14 -6.48
C GLY A 514 -6.93 -16.76 -7.12
N ILE A 515 -8.00 -16.05 -6.78
CA ILE A 515 -8.23 -14.66 -7.17
C ILE A 515 -8.55 -13.87 -5.90
N CYS A 516 -7.88 -12.72 -5.71
CA CYS A 516 -8.11 -11.82 -4.60
C CYS A 516 -8.70 -10.49 -5.11
N GLN A 517 -9.86 -10.12 -4.58
CA GLN A 517 -10.41 -8.78 -4.70
C GLN A 517 -9.65 -7.84 -3.75
N TRP A 518 -8.88 -6.88 -4.29
CA TRP A 518 -8.03 -6.01 -3.46
C TRP A 518 -8.84 -5.01 -2.64
N CYS A 519 -9.65 -4.23 -3.30
CA CYS A 519 -10.60 -3.33 -2.64
C CYS A 519 -11.95 -4.03 -2.47
N THR A 520 -12.26 -4.53 -1.28
CA THR A 520 -13.54 -5.20 -1.03
C THR A 520 -14.71 -4.23 -1.04
N THR A 521 -14.53 -3.01 -0.51
CA THR A 521 -15.46 -1.89 -0.63
C THR A 521 -14.96 -0.88 -1.66
N ASP A 522 -15.84 0.04 -2.07
CA ASP A 522 -15.42 1.22 -2.81
C ASP A 522 -14.34 1.98 -2.05
N SER A 523 -13.50 2.70 -2.76
CA SER A 523 -12.42 3.46 -2.13
C SER A 523 -12.94 4.80 -1.60
N PRO A 524 -12.72 5.14 -0.32
CA PRO A 524 -13.06 6.45 0.22
C PRO A 524 -12.38 7.58 -0.57
N SER A 525 -13.02 8.74 -0.67
CA SER A 525 -12.51 9.86 -1.47
C SER A 525 -11.14 10.38 -1.03
N ASN A 526 -10.80 10.21 0.25
CA ASN A 526 -9.51 10.58 0.84
C ASN A 526 -8.48 9.45 0.85
N SER A 527 -8.77 8.30 0.22
CA SER A 527 -7.83 7.19 0.10
C SER A 527 -6.65 7.56 -0.80
N GLY A 528 -5.44 7.18 -0.42
CA GLY A 528 -4.26 7.26 -1.28
C GLY A 528 -4.27 6.27 -2.45
N TRP A 529 -5.16 5.27 -2.41
CA TRP A 529 -5.33 4.30 -3.49
C TRP A 529 -6.72 4.42 -4.08
N ARG A 530 -6.81 4.75 -5.38
CA ARG A 530 -8.05 4.87 -6.17
C ARG A 530 -9.17 5.67 -5.50
N GLY A 531 -8.81 6.74 -4.77
CA GLY A 531 -9.74 7.51 -3.94
C GLY A 531 -11.03 7.92 -4.65
N GLY A 532 -12.18 7.52 -4.10
CA GLY A 532 -13.52 7.77 -4.62
C GLY A 532 -13.93 6.93 -5.83
N GLU A 533 -13.14 5.91 -6.22
CA GLU A 533 -13.45 5.05 -7.38
C GLU A 533 -14.33 3.84 -7.01
N PRO A 534 -15.12 3.32 -7.99
CA PRO A 534 -16.11 2.26 -7.78
C PRO A 534 -15.50 0.85 -7.74
N VAL A 535 -14.38 0.67 -7.06
CA VAL A 535 -13.52 -0.52 -7.13
C VAL A 535 -14.02 -1.73 -6.34
N GLY A 536 -14.98 -1.54 -5.43
CA GLY A 536 -15.46 -2.57 -4.52
C GLY A 536 -16.55 -3.48 -5.08
N LEU A 537 -16.79 -4.56 -4.36
CA LEU A 537 -17.97 -5.42 -4.49
C LEU A 537 -19.10 -4.94 -3.59
N TRP A 538 -18.75 -4.18 -2.57
CA TRP A 538 -19.65 -3.46 -1.67
C TRP A 538 -19.38 -1.96 -1.77
N ASP A 539 -20.38 -1.17 -1.48
CA ASP A 539 -20.22 0.28 -1.30
C ASP A 539 -19.61 0.59 0.09
N LEU A 540 -19.47 1.87 0.42
CA LEU A 540 -18.89 2.32 1.69
C LEU A 540 -19.79 2.05 2.91
N ASP A 541 -21.08 1.77 2.68
CA ASP A 541 -22.05 1.39 3.72
C ASP A 541 -22.23 -0.13 3.81
N TYR A 542 -21.36 -0.90 3.14
CA TYR A 542 -21.34 -2.36 3.06
C TYR A 542 -22.55 -2.99 2.36
N TYR A 543 -23.24 -2.25 1.48
CA TYR A 543 -24.25 -2.81 0.59
C TYR A 543 -23.61 -3.43 -0.66
N ARG A 544 -24.09 -4.59 -1.08
CA ARG A 544 -23.62 -5.25 -2.31
C ARG A 544 -23.87 -4.38 -3.53
N LYS A 545 -22.93 -4.41 -4.48
CA LYS A 545 -23.00 -3.72 -5.76
C LYS A 545 -23.22 -4.71 -6.91
N HIS A 546 -23.52 -4.23 -8.11
CA HIS A 546 -23.65 -5.09 -9.29
C HIS A 546 -22.37 -5.90 -9.58
N THR A 547 -21.20 -5.38 -9.20
CA THR A 547 -19.92 -6.10 -9.28
C THR A 547 -19.90 -7.40 -8.45
N TYR A 548 -20.62 -7.44 -7.33
CA TYR A 548 -20.83 -8.68 -6.57
C TYR A 548 -21.53 -9.76 -7.41
N ALA A 549 -22.61 -9.39 -8.11
CA ALA A 549 -23.32 -10.30 -9.01
C ALA A 549 -22.42 -10.79 -10.14
N GLY A 550 -21.56 -9.92 -10.69
CA GLY A 550 -20.56 -10.33 -11.68
C GLY A 550 -19.61 -11.41 -11.18
N TRP A 551 -19.14 -11.27 -9.94
CA TRP A 551 -18.34 -12.32 -9.29
C TRP A 551 -19.12 -13.64 -9.14
N VAL A 552 -20.36 -13.57 -8.65
CA VAL A 552 -21.21 -14.77 -8.51
C VAL A 552 -21.36 -15.49 -9.84
N ARG A 553 -21.71 -14.77 -10.91
CA ARG A 553 -21.84 -15.36 -12.25
C ARG A 553 -20.52 -15.98 -12.75
N GLY A 554 -19.41 -15.30 -12.49
CA GLY A 554 -18.09 -15.79 -12.84
C GLY A 554 -17.73 -17.10 -12.13
N LEU A 555 -17.97 -17.18 -10.83
CA LEU A 555 -17.68 -18.36 -9.99
C LEU A 555 -18.58 -19.54 -10.33
N ASN A 556 -19.82 -19.28 -10.71
CA ASN A 556 -20.82 -20.32 -11.04
C ASN A 556 -20.78 -20.79 -12.50
N GLY A 557 -19.72 -20.50 -13.24
CA GLY A 557 -19.56 -20.93 -14.63
C GLY A 557 -20.49 -20.23 -15.64
N GLY A 558 -21.02 -19.05 -15.28
CA GLY A 558 -21.93 -18.26 -16.11
C GLY A 558 -23.39 -18.69 -16.04
N GLU A 559 -23.73 -19.70 -15.23
CA GLU A 559 -25.12 -20.04 -14.99
C GLU A 559 -25.77 -18.94 -14.12
N PRO A 560 -26.91 -18.37 -14.54
CA PRO A 560 -27.63 -17.39 -13.72
C PRO A 560 -28.16 -18.06 -12.48
N THR A 561 -27.67 -17.71 -11.29
CA THR A 561 -28.11 -18.26 -10.01
C THR A 561 -29.29 -17.53 -9.41
N ALA A 562 -29.52 -16.29 -9.86
CA ALA A 562 -30.78 -15.56 -9.67
C ALA A 562 -31.39 -15.31 -11.05
N ILE A 563 -32.70 -15.39 -11.15
CA ILE A 563 -33.41 -14.89 -12.31
C ILE A 563 -33.26 -13.37 -12.23
N GLU A 564 -32.23 -12.83 -12.91
CA GLU A 564 -32.23 -11.40 -13.21
C GLU A 564 -33.57 -11.10 -13.82
N GLY A 565 -34.32 -10.20 -13.19
CA GLY A 565 -35.63 -9.82 -13.71
C GLY A 565 -35.45 -9.48 -15.17
N VAL A 566 -36.01 -10.28 -16.04
CA VAL A 566 -36.05 -9.96 -17.47
C VAL A 566 -36.63 -8.56 -17.52
N GLU A 567 -35.81 -7.54 -17.81
CA GLU A 567 -36.35 -6.27 -18.28
C GLU A 567 -37.22 -6.65 -19.47
N ALA A 568 -38.52 -6.65 -19.22
CA ALA A 568 -39.44 -6.80 -20.30
C ALA A 568 -39.19 -5.58 -21.18
N ASP A 569 -38.42 -5.78 -22.26
CA ASP A 569 -38.44 -4.89 -23.38
C ASP A 569 -39.91 -4.57 -23.62
N LYS A 570 -40.27 -3.31 -23.46
CA LYS A 570 -41.57 -2.80 -23.92
C LYS A 570 -41.60 -2.81 -25.44
N ALA A 571 -41.16 -3.91 -26.03
CA ALA A 571 -41.41 -4.24 -27.39
C ALA A 571 -42.63 -5.16 -27.45
N THR A 572 -43.75 -4.62 -27.80
CA THR A 572 -44.97 -5.29 -28.25
C THR A 572 -44.66 -6.54 -29.08
N ASN A 573 -44.47 -7.67 -28.43
CA ASN A 573 -44.69 -8.98 -29.04
C ASN A 573 -44.97 -10.00 -27.94
N THR A 574 -46.23 -10.15 -27.58
CA THR A 574 -46.77 -11.24 -26.77
C THR A 574 -46.56 -12.55 -27.49
N SER A 575 -45.38 -13.19 -27.34
CA SER A 575 -45.21 -14.58 -27.70
C SER A 575 -45.94 -15.43 -26.68
N LYS A 576 -47.24 -15.62 -26.85
CA LYS A 576 -48.03 -16.59 -26.10
C LYS A 576 -47.40 -17.98 -26.31
N GLY A 577 -47.03 -18.70 -25.27
CA GLY A 577 -46.48 -20.01 -25.38
C GLY A 577 -45.94 -20.57 -24.05
N ILE A 578 -45.73 -21.88 -24.01
CA ILE A 578 -45.15 -22.59 -22.87
C ILE A 578 -43.68 -22.89 -23.20
N TYR A 579 -42.77 -22.52 -22.29
CA TYR A 579 -41.34 -22.71 -22.43
C TYR A 579 -40.80 -23.51 -21.24
N ARG A 580 -39.79 -24.33 -21.47
CA ARG A 580 -38.98 -24.94 -20.42
C ARG A 580 -38.00 -23.90 -19.86
N LEU A 581 -37.40 -24.19 -18.70
CA LEU A 581 -36.39 -23.33 -18.09
C LEU A 581 -35.13 -23.12 -18.97
N ASP A 582 -34.87 -24.05 -19.91
CA ASP A 582 -33.78 -23.94 -20.89
C ASP A 582 -34.12 -23.01 -22.08
N GLY A 583 -35.23 -22.27 -22.00
CA GLY A 583 -35.70 -21.36 -23.07
C GLY A 583 -36.34 -22.09 -24.27
N LYS A 584 -36.41 -23.42 -24.29
CA LYS A 584 -36.99 -24.17 -25.41
C LYS A 584 -38.50 -24.08 -25.40
N ARG A 585 -39.08 -23.51 -26.48
CA ARG A 585 -40.53 -23.43 -26.66
C ARG A 585 -41.13 -24.84 -26.87
N LEU A 586 -42.17 -25.15 -26.11
CA LEU A 586 -42.93 -26.36 -26.27
C LEU A 586 -44.05 -26.14 -27.29
N SER A 587 -44.44 -27.19 -28.00
CA SER A 587 -45.50 -27.11 -29.04
C SER A 587 -46.90 -26.89 -28.50
N ALA A 588 -47.05 -26.91 -27.20
CA ALA A 588 -48.30 -26.65 -26.50
C ALA A 588 -48.56 -25.12 -26.35
N THR A 589 -49.77 -24.69 -26.73
CA THR A 589 -50.11 -23.25 -26.78
C THR A 589 -51.28 -22.88 -25.88
N SER A 590 -51.81 -23.78 -25.04
CA SER A 590 -52.91 -23.49 -24.12
C SER A 590 -52.62 -23.96 -22.70
N LEU A 591 -53.27 -23.36 -21.72
CA LEU A 591 -53.18 -23.81 -20.30
C LEU A 591 -53.59 -25.27 -20.10
N ASP A 592 -54.55 -25.77 -20.91
CA ASP A 592 -54.98 -27.16 -20.87
C ASP A 592 -53.86 -28.11 -21.33
N ALA A 593 -52.96 -27.63 -22.18
CA ALA A 593 -51.80 -28.37 -22.64
C ALA A 593 -50.71 -28.48 -21.56
N LEU A 594 -50.70 -27.61 -20.55
CA LEU A 594 -49.81 -27.68 -19.39
C LEU A 594 -50.10 -28.93 -18.56
N GLU A 595 -51.39 -29.36 -18.47
CA GLU A 595 -51.79 -30.55 -17.72
C GLU A 595 -51.25 -31.87 -18.35
N ALA A 596 -50.90 -31.86 -19.61
CA ALA A 596 -50.34 -33.00 -20.30
C ALA A 596 -48.80 -33.10 -20.17
N LEU A 597 -48.13 -32.10 -19.63
CA LEU A 597 -46.67 -32.10 -19.46
C LEU A 597 -46.25 -32.82 -18.16
N PRO A 598 -45.04 -33.34 -18.07
CA PRO A 598 -44.49 -33.92 -16.84
C PRO A 598 -44.46 -32.88 -15.69
N HIS A 599 -44.47 -33.34 -14.44
CA HIS A 599 -44.23 -32.47 -13.29
C HIS A 599 -42.90 -31.74 -13.46
N GLY A 600 -42.89 -30.40 -13.32
CA GLY A 600 -41.73 -29.57 -13.51
C GLY A 600 -42.04 -28.06 -13.44
N ILE A 601 -41.04 -27.25 -13.74
CA ILE A 601 -41.16 -25.78 -13.79
C ILE A 601 -41.21 -25.35 -15.26
N TYR A 602 -42.21 -24.50 -15.59
CA TYR A 602 -42.46 -23.99 -16.94
C TYR A 602 -42.64 -22.48 -16.90
N ILE A 603 -42.36 -21.80 -18.00
CA ILE A 603 -42.69 -20.40 -18.22
C ILE A 603 -43.91 -20.37 -19.16
N VAL A 604 -45.04 -19.86 -18.66
CA VAL A 604 -46.27 -19.73 -19.40
C VAL A 604 -46.61 -18.24 -19.50
N ASP A 605 -46.64 -17.72 -20.71
CA ASP A 605 -46.92 -16.28 -20.99
C ASP A 605 -46.06 -15.36 -20.10
N GLY A 606 -44.76 -15.68 -19.94
CA GLY A 606 -43.81 -14.90 -19.15
C GLY A 606 -43.91 -15.10 -17.64
N LYS A 607 -44.75 -16.02 -17.13
CA LYS A 607 -44.88 -16.30 -15.69
C LYS A 607 -44.40 -17.71 -15.38
N LYS A 608 -43.69 -17.87 -14.28
CA LYS A 608 -43.26 -19.17 -13.75
C LYS A 608 -44.49 -19.96 -13.24
N VAL A 609 -44.68 -21.15 -13.72
CA VAL A 609 -45.71 -22.09 -13.31
C VAL A 609 -45.05 -23.41 -12.90
N ILE A 610 -45.40 -23.90 -11.71
CA ILE A 610 -44.96 -25.20 -11.18
C ILE A 610 -46.12 -26.17 -11.39
N LYS A 611 -45.85 -27.28 -12.07
CA LYS A 611 -46.79 -28.36 -12.25
C LYS A 611 -46.43 -29.58 -11.39
#